data_f1bbdc7eee424c66e58ffed3f0dca9b1
#
_entry.id   f1bbdc7eee424c66e58ffed3f0dca9b1
#
_cell.length_a   1.000
_cell.length_b   1.000
_cell.length_c   1.000
_cell.angle_alpha   90.00
_cell.angle_beta   90.00
_cell.angle_gamma   90.00
#
_symmetry.space_group_name_H-M   'P 1'
#
loop_
_entity.id
_entity.type
_entity.pdbx_description
1 polymer ?
#
loop_
_entity_poly.entity_id
_entity_poly.type
_entity_poly.pdbx_seq_one_letter_code
_entity_poly.pdbx_strand_id
1 'polypeptide(L)'
;MKFTRPTIAQLFAMAALATSGAAFASGSHAGGHGHDEGGETAIGKPGIAAQASRTITIEMSDKMRFTPSDLTVKKGETVRLIVQNTGQLKHELSLGTQEELMEHLEQMKKFPGMEHDEPGKIILEPGKQGEIVWQFTKAGVVDFACLLPGHYEAGMKGAIKVNRK
;
A
#
# COMPACT_ATOMS: atom_id res chain seq x y z
N MET A 1 -6.24 -66.78 -32.09
CA MET A 1 -5.88 -68.07 -31.42
C MET A 1 -5.27 -67.75 -30.06
N LYS A 2 -5.89 -68.35 -28.99
CA LYS A 2 -5.42 -68.71 -27.64
C LYS A 2 -4.63 -67.64 -26.85
N PHE A 3 -5.27 -66.98 -25.90
CA PHE A 3 -5.36 -67.20 -24.44
C PHE A 3 -4.07 -67.65 -23.75
N THR A 4 -3.62 -66.87 -22.80
CA THR A 4 -3.44 -67.34 -21.40
C THR A 4 -3.09 -66.15 -20.45
N ARG A 5 -3.87 -66.05 -19.37
CA ARG A 5 -3.56 -65.40 -18.11
C ARG A 5 -2.75 -66.38 -17.21
N PRO A 6 -1.95 -65.94 -16.27
CA PRO A 6 -2.25 -66.22 -14.85
C PRO A 6 -1.97 -65.05 -13.91
N THR A 7 -2.88 -64.80 -12.99
CA THR A 7 -2.97 -65.13 -11.53
C THR A 7 -1.87 -64.57 -10.61
N ILE A 8 -2.30 -63.58 -9.83
CA ILE A 8 -2.27 -63.39 -8.37
C ILE A 8 -1.05 -63.87 -7.60
N ALA A 9 -0.40 -62.90 -6.93
CA ALA A 9 0.17 -63.16 -5.59
C ALA A 9 0.12 -61.85 -4.78
N GLN A 10 -0.69 -61.84 -3.74
CA GLN A 10 -0.72 -60.85 -2.68
C GLN A 10 0.49 -61.08 -1.78
N LEU A 11 1.20 -59.97 -1.44
CA LEU A 11 2.15 -59.96 -0.34
C LEU A 11 1.84 -58.72 0.53
N PHE A 12 1.31 -59.02 1.70
CA PHE A 12 1.17 -58.07 2.80
C PHE A 12 2.56 -57.73 3.34
N ALA A 13 2.93 -56.47 3.39
CA ALA A 13 4.05 -55.99 4.19
C ALA A 13 3.54 -54.90 5.11
N MET A 14 3.59 -55.19 6.40
CA MET A 14 3.39 -54.25 7.51
C MET A 14 4.47 -53.16 7.42
N ALA A 15 4.06 -51.90 7.41
CA ALA A 15 4.97 -50.78 7.63
C ALA A 15 4.66 -50.13 8.97
N ALA A 16 5.68 -50.07 9.80
CA ALA A 16 5.69 -49.49 11.13
C ALA A 16 5.50 -47.96 11.06
N LEU A 17 4.61 -47.43 11.91
CA LEU A 17 4.47 -46.00 12.16
C LEU A 17 5.69 -45.50 12.94
N ALA A 18 6.50 -44.64 12.33
CA ALA A 18 7.46 -43.80 13.02
C ALA A 18 6.82 -42.43 13.22
N THR A 19 6.40 -42.10 14.43
CA THR A 19 5.95 -40.77 14.82
C THR A 19 7.15 -39.87 15.04
N SER A 20 7.49 -39.05 14.06
CA SER A 20 8.46 -37.97 14.23
C SER A 20 7.79 -36.79 14.90
N GLY A 21 8.07 -36.55 16.17
CA GLY A 21 7.66 -35.35 16.89
C GLY A 21 8.37 -34.12 16.32
N ALA A 22 7.63 -33.21 15.68
CA ALA A 22 8.14 -31.91 15.33
C ALA A 22 8.15 -31.02 16.59
N ALA A 23 9.32 -30.71 17.09
CA ALA A 23 9.53 -29.70 18.11
C ALA A 23 9.29 -28.31 17.50
N PHE A 24 8.17 -27.66 17.85
CA PHE A 24 7.98 -26.25 17.54
C PHE A 24 8.85 -25.42 18.49
N ALA A 25 9.95 -24.91 18.01
CA ALA A 25 10.70 -23.87 18.68
C ALA A 25 9.90 -22.58 18.62
N SER A 26 9.24 -22.25 19.73
CA SER A 26 8.59 -20.95 19.94
C SER A 26 9.66 -19.90 20.18
N GLY A 27 10.14 -19.29 19.10
CA GLY A 27 10.98 -18.11 19.15
C GLY A 27 10.08 -16.87 19.22
N SER A 28 9.89 -16.33 20.42
CA SER A 28 9.26 -15.03 20.62
C SER A 28 10.22 -13.94 20.17
N HIS A 29 10.09 -13.48 18.92
CA HIS A 29 10.65 -12.21 18.51
C HIS A 29 9.67 -11.10 18.88
N ALA A 30 9.85 -10.53 20.08
CA ALA A 30 9.29 -9.23 20.42
C ALA A 30 10.06 -8.17 19.61
N GLY A 31 9.38 -7.47 18.70
CA GLY A 31 9.94 -6.35 17.93
C GLY A 31 9.64 -6.41 16.44
N GLY A 32 8.43 -6.81 16.06
CA GLY A 32 7.91 -6.59 14.71
C GLY A 32 6.88 -5.48 14.78
N HIS A 33 7.15 -4.34 14.17
CA HIS A 33 6.10 -3.39 13.79
C HIS A 33 5.22 -4.14 12.79
N GLY A 34 4.12 -4.70 13.28
CA GLY A 34 3.11 -5.32 12.44
C GLY A 34 2.49 -4.23 11.58
N HIS A 35 2.87 -4.18 10.31
CA HIS A 35 2.08 -3.49 9.30
C HIS A 35 0.79 -4.28 9.16
N ASP A 36 -0.25 -3.78 9.81
CA ASP A 36 -1.62 -4.28 9.67
C ASP A 36 -2.07 -3.91 8.24
N GLU A 37 -1.84 -4.82 7.29
CA GLU A 37 -2.20 -4.64 5.89
C GLU A 37 -3.73 -4.46 5.80
N GLY A 38 -4.19 -3.20 5.79
CA GLY A 38 -5.59 -2.81 5.68
C GLY A 38 -6.24 -2.26 6.94
N GLY A 39 -5.52 -2.08 8.04
CA GLY A 39 -5.99 -1.47 9.27
C GLY A 39 -6.32 0.03 9.14
N GLU A 40 -7.12 0.56 10.07
CA GLU A 40 -7.40 1.99 10.15
C GLU A 40 -6.22 2.76 10.73
N THR A 41 -5.69 3.72 9.97
CA THR A 41 -4.58 4.59 10.36
C THR A 41 -5.06 5.93 10.96
N ALA A 42 -4.12 6.82 11.29
CA ALA A 42 -4.43 8.17 11.74
C ALA A 42 -5.24 8.98 10.70
N ILE A 43 -5.03 8.71 9.41
CA ILE A 43 -5.65 9.42 8.28
C ILE A 43 -6.85 8.70 7.66
N GLY A 44 -7.22 7.51 8.14
CA GLY A 44 -8.30 6.68 7.60
C GLY A 44 -7.81 5.30 7.21
N LYS A 45 -8.36 4.73 6.15
CA LYS A 45 -8.05 3.38 5.69
C LYS A 45 -8.24 3.22 4.17
N PRO A 46 -7.64 2.19 3.57
CA PRO A 46 -7.96 1.81 2.19
C PRO A 46 -9.46 1.65 1.99
N GLY A 47 -9.97 2.22 0.91
CA GLY A 47 -11.37 2.16 0.56
C GLY A 47 -11.68 1.09 -0.48
N ILE A 48 -12.96 0.80 -0.67
CA ILE A 48 -13.45 -0.09 -1.72
C ILE A 48 -13.87 0.77 -2.91
N ALA A 49 -13.32 0.53 -4.10
CA ALA A 49 -13.57 1.34 -5.29
C ALA A 49 -15.06 1.48 -5.65
N ALA A 50 -15.84 0.43 -5.46
CA ALA A 50 -17.29 0.44 -5.67
C ALA A 50 -18.08 1.32 -4.68
N GLN A 51 -17.45 1.72 -3.56
CA GLN A 51 -18.05 2.59 -2.53
C GLN A 51 -17.55 4.04 -2.64
N ALA A 52 -16.71 4.35 -3.62
CA ALA A 52 -16.26 5.72 -3.83
C ALA A 52 -17.43 6.61 -4.23
N SER A 53 -17.66 7.66 -3.44
CA SER A 53 -18.74 8.64 -3.67
C SER A 53 -18.40 9.62 -4.78
N ARG A 54 -17.12 9.82 -5.06
CA ARG A 54 -16.59 10.64 -6.15
C ARG A 54 -15.16 10.28 -6.52
N THR A 55 -14.76 10.76 -7.68
CA THR A 55 -13.40 10.68 -8.19
C THR A 55 -12.78 12.07 -8.23
N ILE A 56 -11.53 12.20 -7.81
CA ILE A 56 -10.73 13.42 -7.90
C ILE A 56 -9.46 13.06 -8.66
N THR A 57 -9.12 13.84 -9.68
CA THR A 57 -7.85 13.71 -10.40
C THR A 57 -6.82 14.64 -9.76
N ILE A 58 -5.62 14.13 -9.52
CA ILE A 58 -4.46 14.87 -9.00
C ILE A 58 -3.34 14.71 -10.02
N GLU A 59 -2.88 15.80 -10.58
CA GLU A 59 -1.73 15.81 -11.48
C GLU A 59 -0.44 16.06 -10.71
N MET A 60 0.61 15.36 -11.08
CA MET A 60 1.99 15.54 -10.64
C MET A 60 2.81 16.11 -11.79
N SER A 61 3.61 17.15 -11.54
CA SER A 61 4.39 17.81 -12.58
C SER A 61 5.81 18.14 -12.14
N ASP A 62 6.71 18.31 -13.12
CA ASP A 62 8.13 18.68 -12.89
C ASP A 62 8.29 20.10 -12.34
N LYS A 63 7.20 20.84 -12.17
CA LYS A 63 7.19 22.09 -11.38
C LYS A 63 7.24 21.82 -9.88
N MET A 64 7.36 20.54 -9.48
CA MET A 64 7.31 20.06 -8.10
C MET A 64 6.00 20.49 -7.41
N ARG A 65 4.88 20.22 -8.08
CA ARG A 65 3.54 20.57 -7.58
C ARG A 65 2.54 19.46 -7.89
N PHE A 66 1.59 19.33 -6.99
CA PHE A 66 0.32 18.65 -7.22
C PHE A 66 -0.73 19.66 -7.69
N THR A 67 -1.63 19.23 -8.57
CA THR A 67 -2.76 20.03 -9.02
C THR A 67 -4.03 19.18 -9.01
N PRO A 68 -5.01 19.48 -8.15
CA PRO A 68 -4.98 20.49 -7.07
C PRO A 68 -4.07 20.08 -5.91
N SER A 69 -3.53 21.06 -5.17
CA SER A 69 -2.75 20.86 -3.93
C SER A 69 -3.63 20.88 -2.68
N ASP A 70 -4.84 21.41 -2.78
CA ASP A 70 -5.76 21.57 -1.66
C ASP A 70 -7.11 20.94 -2.00
N LEU A 71 -7.52 20.01 -1.17
CA LEU A 71 -8.75 19.25 -1.34
C LEU A 71 -9.63 19.36 -0.10
N THR A 72 -10.91 19.13 -0.29
CA THR A 72 -11.87 19.04 0.82
C THR A 72 -12.74 17.80 0.65
N VAL A 73 -12.87 17.02 1.70
CA VAL A 73 -13.71 15.83 1.79
C VAL A 73 -14.51 15.84 3.08
N LYS A 74 -15.44 14.92 3.23
CA LYS A 74 -16.24 14.74 4.47
C LYS A 74 -15.74 13.52 5.24
N LYS A 75 -15.83 13.57 6.55
CA LYS A 75 -15.60 12.40 7.40
C LYS A 75 -16.53 11.25 7.00
N GLY A 76 -15.95 10.08 6.83
CA GLY A 76 -16.61 8.85 6.36
C GLY A 76 -16.70 8.73 4.84
N GLU A 77 -16.27 9.74 4.09
CA GLU A 77 -16.28 9.71 2.63
C GLU A 77 -15.20 8.78 2.10
N THR A 78 -15.57 7.96 1.11
CA THR A 78 -14.62 7.17 0.30
C THR A 78 -14.43 7.89 -1.03
N VAL A 79 -13.18 8.20 -1.35
CA VAL A 79 -12.81 8.93 -2.57
C VAL A 79 -11.86 8.10 -3.40
N ARG A 80 -12.06 8.11 -4.72
CA ARG A 80 -11.11 7.59 -5.69
C ARG A 80 -10.21 8.74 -6.13
N LEU A 81 -8.93 8.68 -5.80
CA LEU A 81 -7.91 9.61 -6.27
C LEU A 81 -7.25 9.02 -7.52
N ILE A 82 -7.48 9.60 -8.67
CA ILE A 82 -6.75 9.27 -9.90
C ILE A 82 -5.51 10.15 -9.92
N VAL A 83 -4.35 9.54 -9.82
CA VAL A 83 -3.06 10.24 -9.81
C VAL A 83 -2.43 10.12 -11.19
N GLN A 84 -2.03 11.25 -11.77
CA GLN A 84 -1.42 11.30 -13.11
C GLN A 84 -0.08 12.00 -13.04
N ASN A 85 0.97 11.35 -13.54
CA ASN A 85 2.25 11.99 -13.73
C ASN A 85 2.30 12.62 -15.13
N THR A 86 2.16 13.94 -15.21
CA THR A 86 2.22 14.71 -16.45
C THR A 86 3.63 15.26 -16.75
N GLY A 87 4.61 14.96 -15.86
CA GLY A 87 6.01 15.36 -16.00
C GLY A 87 6.87 14.34 -16.76
N GLN A 88 8.16 14.63 -16.79
CA GLN A 88 9.21 13.78 -17.36
C GLN A 88 10.06 13.08 -16.29
N LEU A 89 9.86 13.43 -15.02
CA LEU A 89 10.50 12.80 -13.86
C LEU A 89 9.55 11.80 -13.20
N LYS A 90 10.11 10.84 -12.48
CA LYS A 90 9.35 9.96 -11.58
C LYS A 90 8.81 10.80 -10.43
N HIS A 91 7.55 10.60 -10.07
CA HIS A 91 6.90 11.26 -8.96
C HIS A 91 6.16 10.26 -8.07
N GLU A 92 5.96 10.65 -6.83
CA GLU A 92 5.24 9.89 -5.82
C GLU A 92 4.10 10.73 -5.25
N LEU A 93 2.99 10.09 -4.88
CA LEU A 93 2.00 10.63 -3.97
C LEU A 93 1.87 9.68 -2.79
N SER A 94 2.23 10.14 -1.59
CA SER A 94 2.03 9.44 -0.32
C SER A 94 1.07 10.24 0.54
N LEU A 95 0.00 9.58 1.04
CA LEU A 95 -0.91 10.12 2.05
C LEU A 95 -0.33 9.85 3.44
N GLY A 96 -0.47 10.80 4.36
CA GLY A 96 -0.03 10.64 5.74
C GLY A 96 -0.42 11.80 6.63
N THR A 97 -0.11 11.71 7.91
CA THR A 97 0.02 12.89 8.76
C THR A 97 1.34 13.60 8.42
N GLN A 98 1.43 14.88 8.78
CA GLN A 98 2.68 15.64 8.64
C GLN A 98 3.87 14.90 9.29
N GLU A 99 3.66 14.30 10.46
CA GLU A 99 4.68 13.56 11.22
C GLU A 99 5.14 12.32 10.46
N GLU A 100 4.20 11.45 10.03
CA GLU A 100 4.49 10.24 9.26
C GLU A 100 5.25 10.54 7.96
N LEU A 101 4.84 11.58 7.23
CA LEU A 101 5.51 11.99 5.99
C LEU A 101 6.93 12.48 6.25
N MET A 102 7.17 13.19 7.35
CA MET A 102 8.52 13.66 7.70
C MET A 102 9.43 12.52 8.15
N GLU A 103 8.93 11.57 8.92
CA GLU A 103 9.68 10.38 9.28
C GLU A 103 10.07 9.57 8.04
N HIS A 104 9.12 9.36 7.13
CA HIS A 104 9.37 8.66 5.88
C HIS A 104 10.39 9.42 5.01
N LEU A 105 10.30 10.75 4.91
CA LEU A 105 11.26 11.58 4.18
C LEU A 105 12.69 11.38 4.70
N GLU A 106 12.87 11.32 6.01
CA GLU A 106 14.19 11.08 6.62
C GLU A 106 14.70 9.65 6.35
N GLN A 107 13.80 8.66 6.25
CA GLN A 107 14.16 7.31 5.84
C GLN A 107 14.60 7.28 4.37
N MET A 108 13.87 7.93 3.48
CA MET A 108 14.19 8.02 2.05
C MET A 108 15.52 8.72 1.79
N LYS A 109 15.89 9.70 2.61
CA LYS A 109 17.22 10.34 2.53
C LYS A 109 18.35 9.37 2.89
N LYS A 110 18.12 8.45 3.83
CA LYS A 110 19.12 7.46 4.25
C LYS A 110 19.22 6.29 3.28
N PHE A 111 18.09 5.92 2.67
CA PHE A 111 17.95 4.75 1.82
C PHE A 111 17.23 5.12 0.51
N PRO A 112 17.83 5.96 -0.35
CA PRO A 112 17.23 6.36 -1.62
C PRO A 112 17.11 5.14 -2.54
N GLY A 113 15.90 4.76 -2.89
CA GLY A 113 15.61 3.59 -3.71
C GLY A 113 14.94 2.44 -2.95
N MET A 114 14.67 2.61 -1.67
CA MET A 114 13.80 1.69 -0.94
C MET A 114 12.34 1.99 -1.35
N GLU A 115 11.80 1.16 -2.22
CA GLU A 115 10.41 1.24 -2.64
C GLU A 115 9.59 0.23 -1.81
N HIS A 116 8.52 0.70 -1.18
CA HIS A 116 7.56 -0.12 -0.46
C HIS A 116 6.18 0.12 -1.03
N ASP A 117 5.45 -0.97 -1.28
CA ASP A 117 4.04 -0.89 -1.56
C ASP A 117 3.28 -0.67 -0.25
N GLU A 118 2.75 0.51 -0.08
CA GLU A 118 1.96 0.89 1.10
C GLU A 118 0.57 1.38 0.66
N PRO A 119 -0.49 1.01 1.37
CA PRO A 119 -1.79 1.61 1.14
C PRO A 119 -1.72 3.14 1.28
N GLY A 120 -2.29 3.86 0.32
CA GLY A 120 -2.24 5.33 0.34
C GLY A 120 -1.00 5.93 -0.33
N LYS A 121 -0.14 5.10 -0.94
CA LYS A 121 1.04 5.51 -1.69
C LYS A 121 1.00 5.03 -3.13
N ILE A 122 1.50 5.84 -4.05
CA ILE A 122 1.70 5.45 -5.44
C ILE A 122 2.92 6.17 -6.04
N ILE A 123 3.75 5.40 -6.73
CA ILE A 123 4.91 5.92 -7.48
C ILE A 123 4.60 5.77 -8.96
N LEU A 124 4.79 6.82 -9.74
CA LEU A 124 4.47 6.83 -11.16
C LEU A 124 5.65 7.31 -12.00
N GLU A 125 6.00 6.51 -12.98
CA GLU A 125 6.90 6.90 -14.07
C GLU A 125 6.28 7.99 -14.96
N PRO A 126 7.07 8.72 -15.76
CA PRO A 126 6.58 9.74 -16.69
C PRO A 126 5.39 9.27 -17.56
N GLY A 127 4.35 10.08 -17.63
CA GLY A 127 3.16 9.80 -18.43
C GLY A 127 2.27 8.67 -17.92
N LYS A 128 2.55 8.11 -16.74
CA LYS A 128 1.73 7.05 -16.15
C LYS A 128 0.65 7.63 -15.24
N GLN A 129 -0.38 6.82 -15.04
CA GLN A 129 -1.44 7.11 -14.07
C GLN A 129 -1.74 5.85 -13.25
N GLY A 130 -2.33 6.09 -12.09
CA GLY A 130 -2.85 5.04 -11.23
C GLY A 130 -3.87 5.59 -10.24
N GLU A 131 -4.31 4.78 -9.31
CA GLU A 131 -5.35 5.19 -8.38
C GLU A 131 -5.02 4.82 -6.93
N ILE A 132 -5.50 5.66 -6.02
CA ILE A 132 -5.61 5.38 -4.59
C ILE A 132 -7.09 5.51 -4.23
N VAL A 133 -7.67 4.47 -3.63
CA VAL A 133 -9.02 4.56 -3.08
C VAL A 133 -8.90 4.63 -1.56
N TRP A 134 -9.39 5.75 -0.99
CA TRP A 134 -9.20 6.03 0.43
C TRP A 134 -10.51 6.42 1.11
N GLN A 135 -10.75 5.85 2.30
CA GLN A 135 -11.86 6.23 3.16
C GLN A 135 -11.35 7.12 4.31
N PHE A 136 -11.82 8.37 4.35
CA PHE A 136 -11.43 9.36 5.34
C PHE A 136 -12.28 9.21 6.60
N THR A 137 -11.86 8.38 7.54
CA THR A 137 -12.66 8.00 8.73
C THR A 137 -12.60 9.03 9.86
N LYS A 138 -11.60 9.92 9.86
CA LYS A 138 -11.36 10.92 10.90
C LYS A 138 -11.41 12.33 10.33
N ALA A 139 -11.99 13.27 11.08
CA ALA A 139 -11.94 14.69 10.73
C ALA A 139 -10.56 15.27 11.09
N GLY A 140 -10.07 16.19 10.28
CA GLY A 140 -8.74 16.80 10.45
C GLY A 140 -8.11 17.18 9.14
N VAL A 141 -6.80 17.09 9.07
CA VAL A 141 -6.01 17.27 7.85
C VAL A 141 -5.29 15.97 7.54
N VAL A 142 -5.36 15.55 6.31
CA VAL A 142 -4.52 14.49 5.73
C VAL A 142 -3.58 15.17 4.75
N ASP A 143 -2.30 15.08 5.00
CA ASP A 143 -1.29 15.62 4.10
C ASP A 143 -0.96 14.62 3.00
N PHE A 144 -0.44 15.13 1.89
CA PHE A 144 0.16 14.30 0.85
C PHE A 144 1.41 14.96 0.28
N ALA A 145 2.38 14.13 -0.09
CA ALA A 145 3.68 14.63 -0.52
C ALA A 145 4.36 13.69 -1.52
N CYS A 146 5.30 14.22 -2.28
CA CYS A 146 6.30 13.46 -2.99
C CYS A 146 7.57 13.44 -2.13
N LEU A 147 7.97 12.25 -1.68
CA LEU A 147 9.10 12.06 -0.76
C LEU A 147 10.37 11.60 -1.49
N LEU A 148 10.36 11.62 -2.82
CA LEU A 148 11.57 11.44 -3.60
C LEU A 148 12.57 12.55 -3.31
N PRO A 149 13.89 12.27 -3.30
CA PRO A 149 14.90 13.23 -2.89
C PRO A 149 14.78 14.59 -3.57
N GLY A 150 14.66 15.66 -2.77
CA GLY A 150 14.56 17.05 -3.24
C GLY A 150 13.17 17.52 -3.64
N HIS A 151 12.19 16.61 -3.87
CA HIS A 151 10.87 16.99 -4.35
C HIS A 151 10.02 17.68 -3.27
N TYR A 152 10.07 17.15 -2.04
CA TYR A 152 9.39 17.75 -0.90
C TYR A 152 9.91 19.17 -0.59
N GLU A 153 11.22 19.32 -0.56
CA GLU A 153 11.90 20.58 -0.29
C GLU A 153 11.62 21.63 -1.39
N ALA A 154 11.45 21.18 -2.64
CA ALA A 154 11.01 22.03 -3.74
C ALA A 154 9.53 22.42 -3.67
N GLY A 155 8.77 21.86 -2.70
CA GLY A 155 7.39 22.20 -2.41
C GLY A 155 6.35 21.27 -2.99
N MET A 156 6.71 20.04 -3.37
CA MET A 156 5.78 19.05 -3.88
C MET A 156 4.98 18.40 -2.74
N LYS A 157 3.98 19.12 -2.28
CA LYS A 157 3.09 18.74 -1.17
C LYS A 157 1.72 19.36 -1.31
N GLY A 158 0.74 18.81 -0.61
CA GLY A 158 -0.63 19.27 -0.57
C GLY A 158 -1.37 18.76 0.66
N ALA A 159 -2.63 19.13 0.80
CA ALA A 159 -3.45 18.78 1.95
C ALA A 159 -4.90 18.48 1.58
N ILE A 160 -5.50 17.56 2.31
CA ILE A 160 -6.91 17.19 2.22
C ILE A 160 -7.58 17.55 3.56
N LYS A 161 -8.43 18.56 3.55
CA LYS A 161 -9.24 18.92 4.72
C LYS A 161 -10.42 17.98 4.84
N VAL A 162 -10.46 17.21 5.92
CA VAL A 162 -11.58 16.31 6.24
C VAL A 162 -12.53 17.01 7.18
N ASN A 163 -13.63 17.51 6.66
CA ASN A 163 -14.64 18.23 7.43
C ASN A 163 -15.50 17.25 8.25
N ARG A 164 -15.90 17.68 9.45
CA ARG A 164 -17.01 17.04 10.15
C ARG A 164 -18.28 17.18 9.28
N LYS A 165 -19.15 16.17 9.36
CA LYS A 165 -20.46 16.25 8.66
C LYS A 165 -21.18 17.52 9.06
#